data_953bce696efe606e1333542411550ef7
#
_entry.id   953bce696efe606e1333542411550ef7
#
_cell.length_a   1.000
_cell.length_b   1.000
_cell.length_c   1.000
_cell.angle_alpha   90.00
_cell.angle_beta   90.00
_cell.angle_gamma   90.00
#
_symmetry.space_group_name_H-M   'P 1'
#
loop_
_entity.id
_entity.type
_entity.pdbx_description
1 polymer ?
#
loop_
_entity_poly.entity_id
_entity_poly.type
_entity_poly.pdbx_seq_one_letter_code
_entity_poly.pdbx_strand_id
1 'polypeptide(L)'
;LTSYAGAQEVVGAESQLGKMLKLAYQNGAGTVLAYPVAEDSAAAYSPAVSAILAEKQASLCVLGSALEAVQTAFCTALSAAAQQKGECIGFCGMGAATAAQLGARAQKLNCERVVFVGPQVYAAGETAAQDGCMAAAALAGALAAERDPALPLNGLELQGLTGVTAVYSDTEYDALVAAGVTALE
;
A
#
# COMPACT_ATOMS: atom_id res chain seq x y z
N LEU A 1 -3.21 1.14 -17.47
CA LEU A 1 -2.36 2.34 -17.40
C LEU A 1 -0.91 1.90 -17.50
N THR A 2 -0.13 2.49 -18.40
CA THR A 2 1.29 2.12 -18.66
C THR A 2 2.26 3.26 -18.37
N SER A 3 1.74 4.43 -17.96
CA SER A 3 2.56 5.59 -17.56
C SER A 3 1.77 6.50 -16.63
N TYR A 4 2.48 7.28 -15.82
CA TYR A 4 1.85 8.29 -14.97
C TYR A 4 1.17 9.39 -15.77
N ALA A 5 1.74 9.81 -16.91
CA ALA A 5 1.13 10.83 -17.76
C ALA A 5 -0.28 10.40 -18.23
N GLY A 6 -0.44 9.17 -18.71
CA GLY A 6 -1.75 8.66 -19.07
C GLY A 6 -2.66 8.43 -17.86
N ALA A 7 -2.10 8.08 -16.71
CA ALA A 7 -2.88 7.89 -15.49
C ALA A 7 -3.50 9.20 -14.98
N GLN A 8 -2.72 10.29 -14.93
CA GLN A 8 -3.20 11.58 -14.42
C GLN A 8 -4.32 12.18 -15.29
N GLU A 9 -4.35 11.90 -16.59
CA GLU A 9 -5.44 12.35 -17.48
C GLU A 9 -6.77 11.68 -17.14
N VAL A 10 -6.72 10.44 -16.63
CA VAL A 10 -7.92 9.64 -16.34
C VAL A 10 -8.42 9.87 -14.91
N VAL A 11 -7.52 9.87 -13.93
CA VAL A 11 -7.90 9.90 -12.52
C VAL A 11 -7.68 11.25 -11.83
N GLY A 12 -7.01 12.18 -12.49
CA GLY A 12 -6.63 13.49 -11.93
C GLY A 12 -5.38 13.38 -11.03
N ALA A 13 -4.42 14.30 -11.23
CA ALA A 13 -3.16 14.31 -10.50
C ALA A 13 -3.31 14.52 -8.99
N GLU A 14 -4.29 15.36 -8.59
CA GLU A 14 -4.54 15.73 -7.18
C GLU A 14 -5.42 14.74 -6.42
N SER A 15 -6.01 13.77 -7.11
CA SER A 15 -6.79 12.71 -6.43
C SER A 15 -5.85 11.82 -5.62
N GLN A 16 -6.35 11.20 -4.55
CA GLN A 16 -5.58 10.21 -3.78
C GLN A 16 -5.03 9.10 -4.68
N LEU A 17 -5.87 8.57 -5.57
CA LEU A 17 -5.45 7.55 -6.53
C LEU A 17 -4.37 8.06 -7.49
N GLY A 18 -4.47 9.31 -7.96
CA GLY A 18 -3.45 9.93 -8.81
C GLY A 18 -2.11 10.07 -8.11
N LYS A 19 -2.10 10.47 -6.84
CA LYS A 19 -0.89 10.55 -6.01
C LYS A 19 -0.27 9.17 -5.76
N MET A 20 -1.08 8.17 -5.45
CA MET A 20 -0.62 6.78 -5.30
C MET A 20 0.01 6.25 -6.60
N LEU A 21 -0.63 6.48 -7.74
CA LEU A 21 -0.09 6.10 -9.06
C LEU A 21 1.23 6.80 -9.37
N LYS A 22 1.35 8.10 -9.03
CA LYS A 22 2.60 8.84 -9.17
C LYS A 22 3.74 8.14 -8.41
N LEU A 23 3.52 7.82 -7.15
CA LEU A 23 4.51 7.15 -6.31
C LEU A 23 4.85 5.75 -6.84
N ALA A 24 3.85 4.96 -7.25
CA ALA A 24 4.08 3.65 -7.82
C ALA A 24 4.96 3.72 -9.09
N TYR A 25 4.65 4.63 -10.02
CA TYR A 25 5.45 4.80 -11.25
C TYR A 25 6.84 5.37 -10.99
N GLN A 26 7.01 6.29 -10.03
CA GLN A 26 8.31 6.82 -9.66
C GLN A 26 9.23 5.73 -9.09
N ASN A 27 8.65 4.70 -8.49
CA ASN A 27 9.37 3.55 -7.93
C ASN A 27 9.45 2.34 -8.89
N GLY A 28 9.04 2.51 -10.15
CA GLY A 28 9.31 1.54 -11.20
C GLY A 28 8.15 0.61 -11.58
N ALA A 29 6.92 0.89 -11.12
CA ALA A 29 5.76 0.14 -11.58
C ALA A 29 5.64 0.23 -13.12
N GLY A 30 5.38 -0.91 -13.76
CA GLY A 30 5.21 -1.01 -15.21
C GLY A 30 3.76 -0.77 -15.64
N THR A 31 2.96 -1.82 -15.70
CA THR A 31 1.52 -1.72 -16.02
C THR A 31 0.70 -1.75 -14.75
N VAL A 32 -0.18 -0.76 -14.57
CA VAL A 32 -1.04 -0.65 -13.40
C VAL A 32 -2.51 -0.68 -13.80
N LEU A 33 -3.30 -1.53 -13.14
CA LEU A 33 -4.75 -1.49 -13.14
C LEU A 33 -5.20 -0.57 -12.01
N ALA A 34 -6.03 0.41 -12.31
CA ALA A 34 -6.54 1.34 -11.32
C ALA A 34 -8.06 1.36 -11.32
N TYR A 35 -8.66 1.28 -10.15
CA TYR A 35 -10.09 1.32 -9.96
C TYR A 35 -10.45 2.46 -8.99
N PRO A 36 -11.05 3.56 -9.47
CA PRO A 36 -11.46 4.66 -8.61
C PRO A 36 -12.64 4.23 -7.73
N VAL A 37 -12.57 4.60 -6.46
CA VAL A 37 -13.63 4.35 -5.48
C VAL A 37 -14.17 5.69 -4.99
N ALA A 38 -15.48 5.87 -5.01
CA ALA A 38 -16.12 7.15 -4.72
C ALA A 38 -16.21 7.45 -3.20
N GLU A 39 -16.27 6.41 -2.38
CA GLU A 39 -16.42 6.53 -0.93
C GLU A 39 -15.44 5.63 -0.20
N ASP A 40 -14.88 6.11 0.91
CA ASP A 40 -14.01 5.29 1.76
C ASP A 40 -14.84 4.39 2.69
N SER A 41 -15.38 3.32 2.12
CA SER A 41 -16.19 2.33 2.83
C SER A 41 -15.93 0.90 2.31
N ALA A 42 -16.11 -0.10 3.17
CA ALA A 42 -15.95 -1.49 2.76
C ALA A 42 -16.92 -1.90 1.63
N ALA A 43 -18.12 -1.34 1.62
CA ALA A 43 -19.11 -1.59 0.58
C ALA A 43 -18.67 -1.05 -0.78
N ALA A 44 -18.03 0.13 -0.83
CA ALA A 44 -17.54 0.73 -2.06
C ALA A 44 -16.24 0.06 -2.57
N TYR A 45 -15.34 -0.34 -1.66
CA TYR A 45 -14.09 -1.02 -2.03
C TYR A 45 -14.29 -2.48 -2.47
N SER A 46 -15.28 -3.19 -1.93
CA SER A 46 -15.47 -4.64 -2.20
C SER A 46 -15.60 -4.97 -3.69
N PRO A 47 -16.44 -4.30 -4.49
CA PRO A 47 -16.52 -4.57 -5.93
C PRO A 47 -15.24 -4.18 -6.68
N ALA A 48 -14.55 -3.11 -6.27
CA ALA A 48 -13.29 -2.67 -6.87
C ALA A 48 -12.18 -3.71 -6.66
N VAL A 49 -12.02 -4.19 -5.44
CA VAL A 49 -11.05 -5.24 -5.09
C VAL A 49 -11.37 -6.53 -5.84
N SER A 50 -12.64 -6.93 -5.87
CA SER A 50 -13.06 -8.13 -6.60
C SER A 50 -12.78 -8.03 -8.09
N ALA A 51 -12.99 -6.88 -8.71
CA ALA A 51 -12.71 -6.65 -10.12
C ALA A 51 -11.20 -6.75 -10.41
N ILE A 52 -10.35 -6.13 -9.57
CA ILE A 52 -8.88 -6.20 -9.72
C ILE A 52 -8.38 -7.65 -9.56
N LEU A 53 -8.85 -8.36 -8.54
CA LEU A 53 -8.43 -9.75 -8.29
C LEU A 53 -8.94 -10.74 -9.34
N ALA A 54 -10.04 -10.41 -10.04
CA ALA A 54 -10.51 -11.21 -11.17
C ALA A 54 -9.58 -11.13 -12.39
N GLU A 55 -8.82 -10.04 -12.51
CA GLU A 55 -7.79 -9.84 -13.54
C GLU A 55 -6.53 -10.63 -13.21
N LYS A 56 -6.51 -11.91 -13.24
CA LYS A 56 -5.46 -12.85 -12.82
C LYS A 56 -3.99 -12.49 -13.16
N GLN A 57 -3.75 -11.33 -13.72
CA GLN A 57 -2.44 -10.77 -14.05
C GLN A 57 -1.91 -9.84 -12.95
N ALA A 58 -2.76 -9.42 -11.99
CA ALA A 58 -2.35 -8.56 -10.89
C ALA A 58 -1.63 -9.40 -9.81
N SER A 59 -0.32 -9.27 -9.70
CA SER A 59 0.49 -9.91 -8.66
C SER A 59 0.56 -9.10 -7.38
N LEU A 60 0.44 -7.79 -7.48
CA LEU A 60 0.48 -6.83 -6.37
C LEU A 60 -0.79 -5.98 -6.40
N CYS A 61 -1.40 -5.75 -5.25
CA CYS A 61 -2.60 -4.94 -5.11
C CYS A 61 -2.44 -3.93 -3.98
N VAL A 62 -2.62 -2.65 -4.25
CA VAL A 62 -2.49 -1.58 -3.25
C VAL A 62 -3.86 -1.05 -2.88
N LEU A 63 -4.14 -1.01 -1.58
CA LEU A 63 -5.38 -0.48 -1.02
C LEU A 63 -5.21 1.00 -0.66
N GLY A 64 -6.08 1.86 -1.17
CA GLY A 64 -6.09 3.30 -0.91
C GLY A 64 -6.91 3.72 0.33
N SER A 65 -7.12 2.82 1.31
CA SER A 65 -7.89 3.11 2.51
C SER A 65 -7.10 2.78 3.78
N ALA A 66 -7.20 3.69 4.77
CA ALA A 66 -6.68 3.50 6.12
C ALA A 66 -7.72 2.90 7.09
N LEU A 67 -8.97 2.72 6.66
CA LEU A 67 -10.04 2.21 7.49
C LEU A 67 -9.88 0.72 7.76
N GLU A 68 -10.01 0.35 9.04
CA GLU A 68 -9.88 -1.04 9.49
C GLU A 68 -10.87 -1.99 8.79
N ALA A 69 -12.13 -1.58 8.68
CA ALA A 69 -13.16 -2.40 8.04
C ALA A 69 -12.84 -2.69 6.57
N VAL A 70 -12.27 -1.72 5.84
CA VAL A 70 -11.85 -1.87 4.44
C VAL A 70 -10.64 -2.79 4.35
N GLN A 71 -9.66 -2.61 5.22
CA GLN A 71 -8.45 -3.46 5.27
C GLN A 71 -8.79 -4.92 5.61
N THR A 72 -9.73 -5.14 6.55
CA THR A 72 -10.20 -6.48 6.90
C THR A 72 -10.91 -7.16 5.73
N ALA A 73 -11.77 -6.42 5.02
CA ALA A 73 -12.44 -6.93 3.82
C ALA A 73 -11.43 -7.24 2.70
N PHE A 74 -10.40 -6.41 2.55
CA PHE A 74 -9.30 -6.62 1.61
C PHE A 74 -8.52 -7.91 1.91
N CYS A 75 -8.13 -8.14 3.17
CA CYS A 75 -7.47 -9.38 3.60
C CYS A 75 -8.32 -10.62 3.28
N THR A 76 -9.62 -10.54 3.54
CA THR A 76 -10.57 -11.62 3.24
C THR A 76 -10.63 -11.90 1.73
N ALA A 77 -10.69 -10.85 0.91
CA ALA A 77 -10.73 -10.98 -0.54
C ALA A 77 -9.45 -11.59 -1.12
N LEU A 78 -8.27 -11.17 -0.65
CA LEU A 78 -6.98 -11.74 -1.04
C LEU A 78 -6.88 -13.23 -0.70
N SER A 79 -7.30 -13.60 0.51
CA SER A 79 -7.30 -15.00 0.94
C SER A 79 -8.26 -15.85 0.11
N ALA A 80 -9.44 -15.33 -0.22
CA ALA A 80 -10.40 -16.01 -1.08
C ALA A 80 -9.89 -16.18 -2.52
N ALA A 81 -9.24 -15.15 -3.08
CA ALA A 81 -8.63 -15.20 -4.42
C ALA A 81 -7.52 -16.25 -4.49
N ALA A 82 -6.69 -16.35 -3.46
CA ALA A 82 -5.62 -17.34 -3.40
C ALA A 82 -6.15 -18.78 -3.42
N GLN A 83 -7.26 -19.06 -2.75
CA GLN A 83 -7.92 -20.37 -2.80
C GLN A 83 -8.39 -20.72 -4.23
N GLN A 84 -8.59 -19.73 -5.08
CA GLN A 84 -8.96 -19.87 -6.49
C GLN A 84 -7.75 -19.75 -7.45
N LYS A 85 -6.53 -19.90 -6.93
CA LYS A 85 -5.25 -19.76 -7.67
C LYS A 85 -5.00 -18.35 -8.22
N GLY A 86 -5.59 -17.34 -7.61
CA GLY A 86 -5.34 -15.92 -7.87
C GLY A 86 -4.37 -15.38 -6.82
N GLU A 87 -3.09 -15.76 -6.90
CA GLU A 87 -2.09 -15.31 -5.94
C GLU A 87 -1.80 -13.82 -6.12
N CYS A 88 -1.98 -13.04 -5.07
CA CYS A 88 -1.73 -11.61 -5.05
C CYS A 88 -1.25 -11.18 -3.66
N ILE A 89 -0.26 -10.31 -3.62
CA ILE A 89 0.22 -9.66 -2.39
C ILE A 89 -0.45 -8.30 -2.27
N GLY A 90 -1.11 -8.07 -1.14
CA GLY A 90 -1.73 -6.79 -0.81
C GLY A 90 -0.75 -5.84 -0.12
N PHE A 91 -0.94 -4.55 -0.34
CA PHE A 91 -0.22 -3.48 0.36
C PHE A 91 -1.25 -2.52 0.94
N CYS A 92 -1.11 -2.19 2.20
CA CYS A 92 -1.93 -1.17 2.84
C CYS A 92 -1.15 -0.48 3.97
N GLY A 93 -1.68 0.62 4.45
CA GLY A 93 -1.14 1.35 5.58
C GLY A 93 -2.26 2.08 6.31
N MET A 94 -1.96 2.73 7.42
CA MET A 94 -2.98 3.51 8.13
C MET A 94 -2.58 4.99 8.22
N GLY A 95 -3.52 5.80 8.72
CA GLY A 95 -3.29 7.21 9.00
C GLY A 95 -2.40 7.42 10.23
N ALA A 96 -2.50 8.60 10.84
CA ALA A 96 -1.72 8.96 12.02
C ALA A 96 -1.91 7.94 13.14
N ALA A 97 -0.80 7.36 13.60
CA ALA A 97 -0.81 6.33 14.62
C ALA A 97 0.52 6.26 15.38
N THR A 98 0.46 5.84 16.63
CA THR A 98 1.64 5.47 17.42
C THR A 98 2.17 4.10 17.00
N ALA A 99 3.41 3.75 17.37
CA ALA A 99 3.96 2.41 17.14
C ALA A 99 3.05 1.31 17.70
N ALA A 100 2.51 1.48 18.90
CA ALA A 100 1.59 0.53 19.52
C ALA A 100 0.30 0.34 18.71
N GLN A 101 -0.26 1.42 18.14
CA GLN A 101 -1.46 1.35 17.32
C GLN A 101 -1.20 0.69 15.96
N LEU A 102 -0.04 0.95 15.34
CA LEU A 102 0.39 0.27 14.11
C LEU A 102 0.52 -1.23 14.36
N GLY A 103 1.24 -1.63 15.40
CA GLY A 103 1.42 -3.04 15.78
C GLY A 103 0.08 -3.73 16.08
N ALA A 104 -0.79 -3.09 16.86
CA ALA A 104 -2.12 -3.63 17.18
C ALA A 104 -2.99 -3.83 15.92
N ARG A 105 -2.91 -2.90 14.94
CA ARG A 105 -3.62 -3.03 13.67
C ARG A 105 -3.09 -4.20 12.84
N ALA A 106 -1.77 -4.32 12.70
CA ALA A 106 -1.15 -5.41 11.96
C ALA A 106 -1.52 -6.78 12.56
N GLN A 107 -1.42 -6.92 13.89
CA GLN A 107 -1.82 -8.13 14.60
C GLN A 107 -3.31 -8.45 14.45
N LYS A 108 -4.18 -7.44 14.43
CA LYS A 108 -5.62 -7.62 14.22
C LYS A 108 -5.96 -8.07 12.81
N LEU A 109 -5.28 -7.53 11.80
CA LEU A 109 -5.44 -7.96 10.41
C LEU A 109 -4.95 -9.39 10.23
N ASN A 110 -3.83 -9.75 10.85
CA ASN A 110 -3.23 -11.09 10.85
C ASN A 110 -3.33 -11.79 9.48
N CYS A 111 -2.90 -11.11 8.44
CA CYS A 111 -3.02 -11.56 7.05
C CYS A 111 -1.65 -11.76 6.41
N GLU A 112 -1.26 -13.02 6.17
CA GLU A 112 0.01 -13.39 5.54
C GLU A 112 0.21 -12.84 4.13
N ARG A 113 -0.89 -12.38 3.49
CA ARG A 113 -0.90 -11.86 2.12
C ARG A 113 -0.86 -10.35 2.04
N VAL A 114 -0.67 -9.67 3.18
CA VAL A 114 -0.65 -8.21 3.23
C VAL A 114 0.63 -7.70 3.83
N VAL A 115 1.28 -6.81 3.12
CA VAL A 115 2.36 -5.95 3.61
C VAL A 115 1.70 -4.72 4.22
N PHE A 116 1.75 -4.60 5.55
CA PHE A 116 1.21 -3.48 6.28
C PHE A 116 2.30 -2.46 6.57
N VAL A 117 2.17 -1.25 6.01
CA VAL A 117 3.22 -0.24 5.99
C VAL A 117 2.89 0.91 6.94
N GLY A 118 3.88 1.38 7.66
CA GLY A 118 3.82 2.56 8.51
C GLY A 118 5.21 3.09 8.86
N PRO A 119 5.28 4.30 9.41
CA PRO A 119 4.22 5.27 9.74
C PRO A 119 3.68 6.03 8.51
N GLN A 120 2.95 7.14 8.77
CA GLN A 120 2.65 8.14 7.73
C GLN A 120 3.95 8.73 7.17
N VAL A 121 3.88 9.23 5.96
CA VAL A 121 5.04 9.77 5.23
C VAL A 121 4.80 11.20 4.76
N TYR A 122 5.86 11.90 4.45
CA TYR A 122 5.83 13.14 3.70
C TYR A 122 6.16 12.83 2.23
N ALA A 123 5.35 13.35 1.33
CA ALA A 123 5.57 13.21 -0.11
C ALA A 123 6.12 14.51 -0.71
N ALA A 124 6.92 14.40 -1.75
CA ALA A 124 7.50 15.55 -2.43
C ALA A 124 6.43 16.44 -3.04
N GLY A 125 6.44 17.73 -2.66
CA GLY A 125 5.46 18.72 -3.06
C GLY A 125 4.23 18.84 -2.14
N GLU A 126 4.12 17.97 -1.12
CA GLU A 126 3.05 18.04 -0.13
C GLU A 126 3.56 18.66 1.17
N THR A 127 2.72 19.46 1.80
CA THR A 127 3.03 20.06 3.12
C THR A 127 2.45 19.28 4.29
N ALA A 128 1.43 18.47 4.02
CA ALA A 128 0.77 17.63 5.01
C ALA A 128 1.29 16.20 4.95
N ALA A 129 1.31 15.54 6.10
CA ALA A 129 1.57 14.12 6.18
C ALA A 129 0.51 13.32 5.39
N GLN A 130 0.98 12.31 4.68
CA GLN A 130 0.17 11.43 3.85
C GLN A 130 0.00 10.08 4.55
N ASP A 131 -1.15 9.46 4.38
CA ASP A 131 -1.43 8.16 4.97
C ASP A 131 -0.48 7.07 4.45
N GLY A 132 -0.28 6.03 5.25
CA GLY A 132 0.60 4.91 4.94
C GLY A 132 0.26 4.18 3.63
N CYS A 133 -0.93 4.39 3.05
CA CYS A 133 -1.27 3.89 1.72
C CYS A 133 -0.41 4.52 0.61
N MET A 134 0.11 5.75 0.82
CA MET A 134 1.06 6.37 -0.12
C MET A 134 2.42 5.64 -0.09
N ALA A 135 2.91 5.35 1.12
CA ALA A 135 4.12 4.55 1.29
C ALA A 135 3.93 3.12 0.74
N ALA A 136 2.77 2.52 0.97
CA ALA A 136 2.40 1.24 0.41
C ALA A 136 2.43 1.23 -1.13
N ALA A 137 1.97 2.30 -1.78
CA ALA A 137 2.03 2.45 -3.23
C ALA A 137 3.47 2.58 -3.75
N ALA A 138 4.32 3.37 -3.07
CA ALA A 138 5.73 3.49 -3.41
C ALA A 138 6.47 2.15 -3.28
N LEU A 139 6.26 1.45 -2.16
CA LEU A 139 6.87 0.16 -1.88
C LEU A 139 6.43 -0.93 -2.88
N ALA A 140 5.13 -0.97 -3.20
CA ALA A 140 4.61 -1.88 -4.23
C ALA A 140 5.20 -1.60 -5.60
N GLY A 141 5.41 -0.32 -5.95
CA GLY A 141 6.09 0.08 -7.17
C GLY A 141 7.53 -0.42 -7.22
N ALA A 142 8.26 -0.27 -6.12
CA ALA A 142 9.64 -0.74 -6.00
C ALA A 142 9.73 -2.27 -6.11
N LEU A 143 8.85 -2.99 -5.43
CA LEU A 143 8.80 -4.45 -5.54
C LEU A 143 8.45 -4.92 -6.97
N ALA A 144 7.54 -4.19 -7.64
CA ALA A 144 7.17 -4.50 -9.03
C ALA A 144 8.33 -4.30 -10.03
N ALA A 145 9.31 -3.46 -9.70
CA ALA A 145 10.51 -3.22 -10.50
C ALA A 145 11.58 -4.29 -10.29
N GLU A 146 11.56 -4.98 -9.15
CA GLU A 146 12.54 -6.01 -8.84
C GLU A 146 12.34 -7.26 -9.69
N ARG A 147 13.46 -7.78 -10.22
CA ARG A 147 13.46 -9.02 -11.02
C ARG A 147 13.33 -10.27 -10.15
N ASP A 148 13.86 -10.19 -8.95
CA ASP A 148 13.83 -11.26 -7.97
C ASP A 148 13.09 -10.78 -6.72
N PRO A 149 11.83 -11.20 -6.52
CA PRO A 149 11.03 -10.78 -5.37
C PRO A 149 11.54 -11.34 -4.04
N ALA A 150 12.53 -12.22 -4.05
CA ALA A 150 13.18 -12.72 -2.84
C ALA A 150 14.28 -11.79 -2.31
N LEU A 151 14.68 -10.77 -3.08
CA LEU A 151 15.65 -9.80 -2.61
C LEU A 151 15.01 -8.90 -1.54
N PRO A 152 15.66 -8.72 -0.39
CA PRO A 152 15.14 -7.83 0.65
C PRO A 152 15.21 -6.37 0.17
N LEU A 153 14.15 -5.62 0.43
CA LEU A 153 14.07 -4.19 0.11
C LEU A 153 14.68 -3.30 1.22
N ASN A 154 15.46 -3.87 2.13
CA ASN A 154 16.11 -3.13 3.21
C ASN A 154 17.11 -2.11 2.65
N GLY A 155 17.03 -0.88 3.16
CA GLY A 155 17.88 0.22 2.71
C GLY A 155 17.51 0.79 1.34
N LEU A 156 16.36 0.42 0.79
CA LEU A 156 15.86 0.99 -0.44
C LEU A 156 15.30 2.39 -0.18
N GLU A 157 15.78 3.38 -0.94
CA GLU A 157 15.23 4.73 -0.93
C GLU A 157 14.00 4.80 -1.83
N LEU A 158 12.83 5.09 -1.23
CA LEU A 158 11.58 5.23 -1.97
C LEU A 158 11.47 6.61 -2.62
N GLN A 159 11.44 6.63 -3.93
CA GLN A 159 11.37 7.88 -4.71
C GLN A 159 10.01 8.58 -4.51
N GLY A 160 10.07 9.92 -4.39
CA GLY A 160 8.89 10.76 -4.20
C GLY A 160 8.43 10.88 -2.75
N LEU A 161 9.05 10.17 -1.81
CA LEU A 161 8.90 10.37 -0.37
C LEU A 161 10.07 11.21 0.14
N THR A 162 9.82 12.07 1.14
CA THR A 162 10.83 12.99 1.69
C THR A 162 11.11 12.74 3.17
N GLY A 163 10.37 11.86 3.79
CA GLY A 163 10.56 11.47 5.19
C GLY A 163 9.34 10.80 5.78
N VAL A 164 9.46 10.44 7.04
CA VAL A 164 8.45 9.79 7.87
C VAL A 164 7.96 10.74 8.96
N THR A 165 6.73 10.52 9.45
CA THR A 165 6.16 11.35 10.53
C THR A 165 6.64 10.98 11.92
N ALA A 166 7.23 9.79 12.08
CA ALA A 166 7.73 9.29 13.36
C ALA A 166 9.02 8.51 13.14
N VAL A 167 10.00 8.79 13.96
CA VAL A 167 11.22 7.99 14.09
C VAL A 167 11.08 7.19 15.39
N TYR A 168 11.26 5.90 15.29
CA TYR A 168 11.07 4.98 16.40
C TYR A 168 12.42 4.62 17.04
N SER A 169 12.43 4.27 18.31
CA SER A 169 13.56 3.64 18.96
C SER A 169 13.75 2.19 18.50
N ASP A 170 14.95 1.63 18.65
CA ASP A 170 15.25 0.24 18.28
C ASP A 170 14.23 -0.74 18.90
N THR A 171 13.84 -0.53 20.16
CA THR A 171 12.85 -1.36 20.84
C THR A 171 11.46 -1.26 20.18
N GLU A 172 11.07 -0.08 19.73
CA GLU A 172 9.81 0.12 19.02
C GLU A 172 9.86 -0.51 17.62
N TYR A 173 11.00 -0.39 16.92
CA TYR A 173 11.20 -1.08 15.63
C TYR A 173 11.10 -2.60 15.78
N ASP A 174 11.76 -3.18 16.77
CA ASP A 174 11.68 -4.61 17.05
C ASP A 174 10.23 -5.05 17.33
N ALA A 175 9.50 -4.24 18.10
CA ALA A 175 8.08 -4.51 18.39
C ALA A 175 7.19 -4.41 17.14
N LEU A 176 7.43 -3.43 16.25
CA LEU A 176 6.71 -3.26 15.00
C LEU A 176 6.96 -4.43 14.06
N VAL A 177 8.22 -4.84 13.88
CA VAL A 177 8.60 -6.00 13.06
C VAL A 177 7.99 -7.27 13.62
N ALA A 178 8.05 -7.49 14.93
CA ALA A 178 7.42 -8.64 15.59
C ALA A 178 5.89 -8.66 15.44
N ALA A 179 5.27 -7.49 15.30
CA ALA A 179 3.83 -7.35 15.04
C ALA A 179 3.45 -7.51 13.56
N GLY A 180 4.42 -7.61 12.64
CA GLY A 180 4.20 -7.75 11.22
C GLY A 180 4.03 -6.41 10.47
N VAL A 181 4.57 -5.32 11.02
CA VAL A 181 4.60 -4.01 10.34
C VAL A 181 5.89 -3.87 9.53
N THR A 182 5.77 -3.44 8.29
CA THR A 182 6.89 -2.93 7.50
C THR A 182 7.10 -1.48 7.89
N ALA A 183 8.05 -1.25 8.78
CA ALA A 183 8.35 0.07 9.29
C ALA A 183 9.31 0.81 8.35
N LEU A 184 9.00 2.06 8.05
CA LEU A 184 9.83 2.99 7.28
C LEU A 184 10.62 3.90 8.22
N GLU A 185 11.83 4.29 7.81
CA GLU A 185 12.71 5.21 8.51
C GLU A 185 13.30 6.27 7.58
#